data_dfd9bebd7478e79a1193f4e28bb9979a
#
_entry.id   dfd9bebd7478e79a1193f4e28bb9979a
#
_cell.length_a   1.000
_cell.length_b   1.000
_cell.length_c   1.000
_cell.angle_alpha   90.00
_cell.angle_beta   90.00
_cell.angle_gamma   90.00
#
_symmetry.space_group_name_H-M   'P 1'
#
loop_
_entity.id
_entity.type
_entity.pdbx_description
1 polymer ?
#
loop_
_entity_poly.entity_id
_entity_poly.type
_entity_poly.pdbx_seq_one_letter_code
_entity_poly.pdbx_strand_id
1 'polypeptide(L)'
;MPSSSPESSVPLAGQLVVFTGKLSSLGRTEARQLVTRLGGATADDVNAKTTMVVIGAEGFGPPTTSEEAAEERLPGSSRSVREKSNKLKRAEDLNALPGAARRIRILTEEEFCRLAGVVTPDTLKRQYHALRDVLARYRALREDHLRYLVKCGALRPVLRTNAETFFAFPDLAVIKQASEGLSQGLSFGSVVRALMAARQGQLEFDFRLEAAPAKIIALRRPDSARQAPPAKAPGGASIRDTALAEE
;
A
#
# COMPACT_ATOMS: atom_id res chain seq x y z
N MET A 1 29.43 4.02 34.44
CA MET A 1 29.02 3.44 33.16
C MET A 1 28.08 4.45 32.49
N PRO A 2 28.55 5.23 31.50
CA PRO A 2 27.64 6.10 30.76
C PRO A 2 26.81 5.24 29.79
N SER A 3 25.52 5.27 29.96
CA SER A 3 24.53 4.67 29.08
C SER A 3 24.60 5.38 27.73
N SER A 4 25.17 4.74 26.74
CA SER A 4 25.08 5.16 25.34
C SER A 4 23.64 4.92 24.88
N SER A 5 22.83 5.95 24.96
CA SER A 5 21.58 6.00 24.20
C SER A 5 21.94 5.88 22.73
N PRO A 6 21.28 5.03 21.93
CA PRO A 6 21.48 5.04 20.49
C PRO A 6 20.97 6.40 20.00
N GLU A 7 21.88 7.31 19.69
CA GLU A 7 21.58 8.48 18.91
C GLU A 7 20.86 8.00 17.66
N SER A 8 19.60 8.35 17.55
CA SER A 8 18.80 8.15 16.33
C SER A 8 19.51 8.92 15.23
N SER A 9 20.46 8.27 14.57
CA SER A 9 21.18 8.87 13.46
C SER A 9 20.18 9.16 12.36
N VAL A 10 19.82 10.42 12.24
CA VAL A 10 18.91 10.90 11.19
C VAL A 10 19.66 10.68 9.86
N PRO A 11 19.18 9.75 9.00
CA PRO A 11 20.02 9.19 7.91
C PRO A 11 20.48 10.21 6.88
N LEU A 12 19.82 11.36 6.80
CA LEU A 12 20.14 12.45 5.85
C LEU A 12 20.60 13.74 6.55
N ALA A 13 20.98 13.68 7.82
CA ALA A 13 21.44 14.88 8.54
C ALA A 13 22.56 15.59 7.80
N GLY A 14 22.38 16.90 7.54
CA GLY A 14 23.38 17.74 6.87
C GLY A 14 23.61 17.40 5.38
N GLN A 15 22.77 16.57 4.76
CA GLN A 15 22.84 16.29 3.32
C GLN A 15 22.01 17.29 2.54
N LEU A 16 22.56 17.78 1.42
CA LEU A 16 21.84 18.56 0.42
C LEU A 16 21.53 17.69 -0.79
N VAL A 17 20.25 17.35 -0.96
CA VAL A 17 19.79 16.38 -1.94
C VAL A 17 19.17 17.10 -3.15
N VAL A 18 19.55 16.68 -4.35
CA VAL A 18 18.95 17.14 -5.61
C VAL A 18 18.32 15.95 -6.32
N PHE A 19 17.08 16.08 -6.75
CA PHE A 19 16.37 15.08 -7.52
C PHE A 19 16.42 15.39 -9.01
N THR A 20 16.72 14.37 -9.82
CA THR A 20 16.67 14.44 -11.29
C THR A 20 15.82 13.29 -11.85
N GLY A 21 15.17 13.53 -12.98
CA GLY A 21 14.23 12.56 -13.54
C GLY A 21 12.90 12.50 -12.77
N LYS A 22 12.06 11.52 -13.12
CA LYS A 22 10.76 11.27 -12.50
C LYS A 22 10.89 10.09 -11.53
N LEU A 23 10.49 10.33 -10.29
CA LEU A 23 10.46 9.30 -9.26
C LEU A 23 9.26 8.38 -9.48
N SER A 24 9.46 7.08 -9.31
CA SER A 24 8.43 6.05 -9.48
C SER A 24 7.67 5.74 -8.20
N SER A 25 8.36 5.77 -7.05
CA SER A 25 7.79 5.40 -5.75
C SER A 25 7.18 6.56 -4.99
N LEU A 26 7.67 7.78 -5.22
CA LEU A 26 7.29 8.99 -4.46
C LEU A 26 6.96 10.15 -5.39
N GLY A 27 6.04 11.01 -4.96
CA GLY A 27 5.88 12.34 -5.52
C GLY A 27 7.09 13.21 -5.20
N ARG A 28 7.45 14.16 -6.10
CA ARG A 28 8.59 15.07 -5.87
C ARG A 28 8.43 15.87 -4.57
N THR A 29 7.21 16.33 -4.28
CA THR A 29 6.90 17.04 -3.03
C THR A 29 7.07 16.14 -1.81
N GLU A 30 6.60 14.90 -1.89
CA GLU A 30 6.74 13.91 -0.82
C GLU A 30 8.21 13.54 -0.58
N ALA A 31 8.99 13.37 -1.65
CA ALA A 31 10.42 13.10 -1.56
C ALA A 31 11.17 14.24 -0.87
N ARG A 32 10.83 15.50 -1.17
CA ARG A 32 11.40 16.67 -0.50
C ARG A 32 11.03 16.72 0.98
N GLN A 33 9.77 16.48 1.31
CA GLN A 33 9.32 16.44 2.70
C GLN A 33 9.99 15.30 3.47
N LEU A 34 10.21 14.15 2.83
CA LEU A 34 10.91 13.01 3.40
C LEU A 34 12.36 13.38 3.75
N VAL A 35 13.09 14.02 2.81
CA VAL A 35 14.46 14.49 3.06
C VAL A 35 14.49 15.43 4.26
N THR A 36 13.56 16.39 4.33
CA THR A 36 13.47 17.34 5.46
C THR A 36 13.20 16.63 6.79
N ARG A 37 12.29 15.67 6.81
CA ARG A 37 12.02 14.83 8.01
C ARG A 37 13.25 14.03 8.47
N LEU A 38 14.08 13.60 7.52
CA LEU A 38 15.31 12.86 7.77
C LEU A 38 16.52 13.79 8.00
N GLY A 39 16.29 15.07 8.31
CA GLY A 39 17.31 16.04 8.72
C GLY A 39 18.15 16.60 7.56
N GLY A 40 17.79 16.32 6.31
CA GLY A 40 18.42 16.85 5.11
C GLY A 40 17.75 18.12 4.59
N ALA A 41 18.37 18.73 3.57
CA ALA A 41 17.82 19.82 2.79
C ALA A 41 17.73 19.42 1.32
N THR A 42 16.87 20.09 0.56
CA THR A 42 16.75 19.86 -0.88
C THR A 42 17.05 21.13 -1.68
N ALA A 43 17.66 20.95 -2.85
CA ALA A 43 17.86 22.03 -3.80
C ALA A 43 17.29 21.66 -5.18
N ASP A 44 16.98 22.69 -5.96
CA ASP A 44 16.47 22.49 -7.32
C ASP A 44 17.61 22.19 -8.30
N ASP A 45 18.79 22.78 -8.11
CA ASP A 45 19.94 22.63 -8.99
C ASP A 45 21.17 22.12 -8.25
N VAL A 46 22.05 21.45 -9.01
CA VAL A 46 23.33 20.94 -8.51
C VAL A 46 24.35 22.09 -8.41
N ASN A 47 24.93 22.22 -7.24
CA ASN A 47 25.98 23.21 -6.93
C ASN A 47 27.09 22.60 -6.09
N ALA A 48 28.11 23.37 -5.78
CA ALA A 48 29.27 22.91 -4.97
C ALA A 48 28.90 22.46 -3.52
N LYS A 49 27.72 22.86 -3.01
CA LYS A 49 27.22 22.43 -1.71
C LYS A 49 26.41 21.14 -1.78
N THR A 50 26.02 20.70 -2.98
CA THR A 50 25.27 19.47 -3.19
C THR A 50 26.07 18.27 -2.72
N THR A 51 25.47 17.44 -1.90
CA THR A 51 26.12 16.23 -1.36
C THR A 51 25.58 14.96 -2.00
N MET A 52 24.35 15.01 -2.53
CA MET A 52 23.67 13.85 -3.08
C MET A 52 22.80 14.22 -4.28
N VAL A 53 22.87 13.42 -5.32
CA VAL A 53 21.96 13.50 -6.49
C VAL A 53 21.22 12.18 -6.61
N VAL A 54 19.89 12.23 -6.61
CA VAL A 54 19.02 11.06 -6.74
C VAL A 54 18.43 11.02 -8.15
N ILE A 55 18.64 9.91 -8.85
CA ILE A 55 18.14 9.68 -10.21
C ILE A 55 16.82 8.90 -10.08
N GLY A 56 15.71 9.50 -10.57
CA GLY A 56 14.43 8.83 -10.64
C GLY A 56 14.43 7.67 -11.64
N ALA A 57 13.66 6.64 -11.36
CA ALA A 57 13.58 5.42 -12.17
C ALA A 57 13.04 5.68 -13.60
N GLU A 58 12.27 6.74 -13.79
CA GLU A 58 11.78 7.14 -15.11
C GLU A 58 12.47 8.41 -15.63
N GLY A 59 12.95 8.36 -16.84
CA GLY A 59 13.48 9.52 -17.57
C GLY A 59 14.96 9.40 -17.89
N PHE A 60 15.81 10.09 -17.15
CA PHE A 60 17.22 10.25 -17.46
C PHE A 60 18.11 9.40 -16.54
N GLY A 61 19.17 8.84 -17.09
CA GLY A 61 20.20 8.15 -16.31
C GLY A 61 20.44 6.71 -16.78
N PRO A 62 21.40 6.01 -16.14
CA PRO A 62 21.66 4.60 -16.42
C PRO A 62 20.44 3.75 -16.10
N PRO A 63 20.30 2.55 -16.70
CA PRO A 63 19.23 1.63 -16.38
C PRO A 63 19.22 1.31 -14.89
N THR A 64 18.03 1.40 -14.27
CA THR A 64 17.89 1.29 -12.81
C THR A 64 17.55 -0.12 -12.35
N THR A 65 17.21 -1.01 -13.29
CA THR A 65 16.89 -2.42 -13.01
C THR A 65 17.76 -3.34 -13.87
N SER A 66 17.98 -4.56 -13.36
CA SER A 66 18.73 -5.59 -14.09
C SER A 66 18.08 -5.96 -15.43
N GLU A 67 16.75 -5.88 -15.51
CA GLU A 67 15.96 -6.15 -16.70
C GLU A 67 16.14 -5.04 -17.76
N GLU A 68 16.13 -3.77 -17.33
CA GLU A 68 16.39 -2.63 -18.24
C GLU A 68 17.82 -2.65 -18.77
N ALA A 69 18.80 -3.07 -17.96
CA ALA A 69 20.17 -3.22 -18.36
C ALA A 69 20.37 -4.38 -19.37
N ALA A 70 19.57 -5.44 -19.25
CA ALA A 70 19.59 -6.57 -20.19
C ALA A 70 18.93 -6.20 -21.52
N GLU A 71 17.82 -5.46 -21.52
CA GLU A 71 17.14 -4.97 -22.74
C GLU A 71 18.01 -3.98 -23.54
N GLU A 72 18.79 -3.13 -22.86
CA GLU A 72 19.67 -2.15 -23.50
C GLU A 72 20.85 -2.82 -24.23
N ARG A 73 21.22 -4.04 -23.84
CA ARG A 73 22.33 -4.83 -24.46
C ARG A 73 21.89 -5.65 -25.66
N LEU A 74 20.62 -5.75 -25.98
CA LEU A 74 20.12 -6.50 -27.11
C LEU A 74 20.39 -5.74 -28.41
N PRO A 75 21.10 -6.34 -29.41
CA PRO A 75 21.32 -5.73 -30.71
C PRO A 75 19.99 -5.60 -31.46
N GLY A 76 19.59 -4.38 -31.76
CA GLY A 76 18.32 -4.07 -32.44
C GLY A 76 17.28 -3.35 -31.58
N SER A 77 17.54 -3.10 -30.31
CA SER A 77 16.72 -2.26 -29.46
C SER A 77 16.79 -0.80 -29.92
N SER A 78 15.74 -0.30 -30.54
CA SER A 78 15.58 1.11 -30.93
C SER A 78 15.37 2.07 -29.78
N ARG A 79 15.58 1.62 -28.53
CA ARG A 79 15.54 2.51 -27.37
C ARG A 79 16.76 3.41 -27.42
N SER A 80 16.52 4.68 -27.75
CA SER A 80 17.51 5.73 -27.67
C SER A 80 18.25 5.67 -26.33
N VAL A 81 19.60 5.67 -26.40
CA VAL A 81 20.46 5.83 -25.22
C VAL A 81 19.85 6.93 -24.35
N ARG A 82 19.45 6.59 -23.15
CA ARG A 82 18.81 7.55 -22.23
C ARG A 82 19.77 8.71 -22.02
N GLU A 83 19.41 9.89 -22.53
CA GLU A 83 20.24 11.07 -22.35
C GLU A 83 20.39 11.38 -20.86
N LYS A 84 21.64 11.61 -20.44
CA LYS A 84 21.91 12.09 -19.08
C LYS A 84 21.30 13.47 -18.88
N SER A 85 20.60 13.67 -17.80
CA SER A 85 20.07 14.98 -17.46
C SER A 85 21.20 16.00 -17.23
N ASN A 86 20.94 17.27 -17.48
CA ASN A 86 21.90 18.36 -17.22
C ASN A 86 22.37 18.37 -15.76
N LYS A 87 21.51 18.01 -14.82
CA LYS A 87 21.88 17.92 -13.40
C LYS A 87 22.84 16.79 -13.13
N LEU A 88 22.64 15.63 -13.77
CA LEU A 88 23.56 14.49 -13.64
C LEU A 88 24.93 14.82 -14.26
N LYS A 89 24.95 15.38 -15.48
CA LYS A 89 26.19 15.82 -16.11
C LYS A 89 26.94 16.81 -15.21
N ARG A 90 26.25 17.81 -14.66
CA ARG A 90 26.87 18.78 -13.76
C ARG A 90 27.41 18.16 -12.48
N ALA A 91 26.74 17.14 -11.92
CA ALA A 91 27.26 16.42 -10.75
C ALA A 91 28.51 15.61 -11.08
N GLU A 92 28.56 14.96 -12.24
CA GLU A 92 29.74 14.25 -12.76
C GLU A 92 30.90 15.22 -13.01
N ASP A 93 30.65 16.38 -13.63
CA ASP A 93 31.65 17.42 -13.89
C ASP A 93 32.27 17.93 -12.57
N LEU A 94 31.42 18.22 -11.57
CA LEU A 94 31.91 18.65 -10.25
C LEU A 94 32.71 17.56 -9.54
N ASN A 95 32.37 16.31 -9.72
CA ASN A 95 33.11 15.17 -9.17
C ASN A 95 34.45 14.93 -9.90
N ALA A 96 34.58 15.34 -11.15
CA ALA A 96 35.78 15.20 -11.98
C ALA A 96 36.83 16.28 -11.67
N LEU A 97 36.44 17.38 -11.00
CA LEU A 97 37.37 18.46 -10.67
C LEU A 97 38.43 17.99 -9.68
N PRO A 98 39.72 18.15 -9.98
CA PRO A 98 40.79 17.85 -9.04
C PRO A 98 40.70 18.83 -7.85
N GLY A 99 40.64 18.29 -6.64
CA GLY A 99 40.56 19.11 -5.41
C GLY A 99 39.12 19.38 -4.91
N ALA A 100 38.11 18.71 -5.44
CA ALA A 100 36.77 18.77 -4.90
C ALA A 100 36.76 18.35 -3.43
N ALA A 101 36.49 19.29 -2.55
CA ALA A 101 36.47 19.08 -1.10
C ALA A 101 35.46 17.99 -0.65
N ARG A 102 34.50 17.68 -1.48
CA ARG A 102 33.48 16.66 -1.22
C ARG A 102 32.95 16.12 -2.54
N ARG A 103 32.95 14.80 -2.68
CA ARG A 103 32.32 14.14 -3.85
C ARG A 103 30.82 14.07 -3.66
N ILE A 104 30.05 14.42 -4.69
CA ILE A 104 28.62 14.29 -4.77
C ILE A 104 28.29 12.80 -4.93
N ARG A 105 27.49 12.23 -4.02
CA ARG A 105 27.00 10.85 -4.16
C ARG A 105 25.86 10.83 -5.17
N ILE A 106 26.02 10.03 -6.19
CA ILE A 106 24.96 9.79 -7.19
C ILE A 106 24.28 8.48 -6.81
N LEU A 107 23.01 8.56 -6.49
CA LEU A 107 22.18 7.42 -6.07
C LEU A 107 21.04 7.19 -7.05
N THR A 108 20.67 5.94 -7.22
CA THR A 108 19.39 5.57 -7.84
C THR A 108 18.23 5.83 -6.89
N GLU A 109 17.01 5.90 -7.42
CA GLU A 109 15.80 6.03 -6.60
C GLU A 109 15.68 4.87 -5.58
N GLU A 110 16.06 3.67 -5.98
CA GLU A 110 16.01 2.49 -5.13
C GLU A 110 16.96 2.58 -3.93
N GLU A 111 18.20 3.02 -4.17
CA GLU A 111 19.19 3.24 -3.11
C GLU A 111 18.74 4.35 -2.16
N PHE A 112 18.16 5.42 -2.70
CA PHE A 112 17.57 6.49 -1.89
C PHE A 112 16.42 5.98 -1.03
N CYS A 113 15.49 5.19 -1.60
CA CYS A 113 14.37 4.62 -0.85
C CYS A 113 14.85 3.70 0.27
N ARG A 114 15.87 2.86 0.03
CA ARG A 114 16.48 2.03 1.09
C ARG A 114 17.11 2.89 2.19
N LEU A 115 17.85 3.93 1.82
CA LEU A 115 18.46 4.85 2.78
C LEU A 115 17.42 5.59 3.62
N ALA A 116 16.31 5.97 2.99
CA ALA A 116 15.22 6.70 3.62
C ALA A 116 14.23 5.80 4.38
N GLY A 117 14.40 4.46 4.33
CA GLY A 117 13.49 3.50 4.96
C GLY A 117 12.10 3.45 4.34
N VAL A 118 11.98 3.77 3.05
CA VAL A 118 10.71 3.76 2.29
C VAL A 118 10.66 2.56 1.37
N VAL A 119 9.44 2.14 1.03
CA VAL A 119 9.22 1.02 0.10
C VAL A 119 9.82 1.35 -1.25
N THR A 120 10.67 0.45 -1.76
CA THR A 120 11.32 0.62 -3.06
C THR A 120 10.38 0.32 -4.22
N PRO A 121 10.60 0.89 -5.43
CA PRO A 121 9.81 0.58 -6.61
C PRO A 121 9.73 -0.92 -6.92
N ASP A 122 10.85 -1.64 -6.76
CA ASP A 122 10.90 -3.09 -7.00
C ASP A 122 10.07 -3.88 -5.99
N THR A 123 10.10 -3.48 -4.71
CA THR A 123 9.25 -4.09 -3.69
C THR A 123 7.77 -3.89 -4.01
N LEU A 124 7.39 -2.69 -4.45
CA LEU A 124 6.01 -2.41 -4.86
C LEU A 124 5.58 -3.30 -6.03
N LYS A 125 6.42 -3.46 -7.05
CA LYS A 125 6.13 -4.33 -8.21
C LYS A 125 6.01 -5.81 -7.83
N ARG A 126 6.72 -6.26 -6.80
CA ARG A 126 6.64 -7.65 -6.31
C ARG A 126 5.40 -7.91 -5.46
N GLN A 127 4.95 -6.93 -4.70
CA GLN A 127 3.84 -7.09 -3.76
C GLN A 127 2.48 -6.72 -4.38
N TYR A 128 2.46 -5.82 -5.35
CA TYR A 128 1.25 -5.26 -5.92
C TYR A 128 1.29 -5.28 -7.44
N HIS A 129 0.12 -5.18 -8.06
CA HIS A 129 -0.03 -5.18 -9.51
C HIS A 129 -0.09 -3.75 -10.03
N ALA A 130 0.89 -3.38 -10.85
CA ALA A 130 0.92 -2.08 -11.49
C ALA A 130 -0.18 -1.95 -12.55
N LEU A 131 -0.73 -0.76 -12.72
CA LEU A 131 -1.76 -0.47 -13.73
C LEU A 131 -1.34 -0.95 -15.14
N ARG A 132 -0.08 -0.74 -15.50
CA ARG A 132 0.49 -1.16 -16.78
C ARG A 132 0.42 -2.68 -16.97
N ASP A 133 0.79 -3.45 -15.94
CA ASP A 133 0.78 -4.92 -15.98
C ASP A 133 -0.66 -5.46 -16.04
N VAL A 134 -1.57 -4.81 -15.32
CA VAL A 134 -3.00 -5.12 -15.36
C VAL A 134 -3.55 -4.91 -16.77
N LEU A 135 -3.24 -3.79 -17.43
CA LEU A 135 -3.69 -3.51 -18.80
C LEU A 135 -3.07 -4.45 -19.82
N ALA A 136 -1.80 -4.84 -19.66
CA ALA A 136 -1.15 -5.82 -20.50
C ALA A 136 -1.82 -7.20 -20.43
N ARG A 137 -2.26 -7.59 -19.22
CA ARG A 137 -2.94 -8.87 -18.96
C ARG A 137 -4.41 -8.88 -19.39
N TYR A 138 -5.13 -7.78 -19.16
CA TYR A 138 -6.58 -7.65 -19.41
C TYR A 138 -6.86 -6.69 -20.56
N ARG A 139 -6.59 -7.12 -21.79
CA ARG A 139 -6.62 -6.29 -23.00
C ARG A 139 -7.98 -5.71 -23.37
N ALA A 140 -9.08 -6.26 -22.86
CA ALA A 140 -10.42 -5.71 -23.04
C ALA A 140 -10.65 -4.42 -22.23
N LEU A 141 -9.80 -4.18 -21.20
CA LEU A 141 -9.83 -2.99 -20.39
C LEU A 141 -8.91 -1.90 -20.95
N ARG A 142 -9.33 -0.68 -20.77
CA ARG A 142 -8.54 0.53 -21.04
C ARG A 142 -8.24 1.24 -19.72
N GLU A 143 -7.27 2.14 -19.77
CA GLU A 143 -6.88 2.92 -18.60
C GLU A 143 -8.04 3.77 -18.04
N ASP A 144 -8.83 4.36 -18.92
CA ASP A 144 -10.02 5.14 -18.54
C ASP A 144 -11.07 4.30 -17.81
N HIS A 145 -11.25 3.02 -18.18
CA HIS A 145 -12.11 2.09 -17.48
C HIS A 145 -11.65 1.87 -16.04
N LEU A 146 -10.37 1.59 -15.83
CA LEU A 146 -9.81 1.38 -14.49
C LEU A 146 -9.86 2.65 -13.64
N ARG A 147 -9.56 3.82 -14.22
CA ARG A 147 -9.70 5.11 -13.55
C ARG A 147 -11.15 5.36 -13.10
N TYR A 148 -12.11 5.02 -13.95
CA TYR A 148 -13.53 5.15 -13.59
C TYR A 148 -13.94 4.20 -12.47
N LEU A 149 -13.50 2.94 -12.51
CA LEU A 149 -13.75 1.96 -11.44
C LEU A 149 -13.16 2.42 -10.10
N VAL A 150 -12.01 3.08 -10.12
CA VAL A 150 -11.45 3.72 -8.92
C VAL A 150 -12.31 4.91 -8.47
N LYS A 151 -12.78 5.74 -9.41
CA LYS A 151 -13.61 6.91 -9.09
C LYS A 151 -14.95 6.53 -8.47
N CYS A 152 -15.60 5.47 -8.98
CA CYS A 152 -16.87 4.97 -8.42
C CYS A 152 -16.68 4.10 -7.17
N GLY A 153 -15.43 3.88 -6.73
CA GLY A 153 -15.11 3.11 -5.52
C GLY A 153 -15.19 1.58 -5.71
N ALA A 154 -15.39 1.08 -6.93
CA ALA A 154 -15.34 -0.36 -7.21
C ALA A 154 -13.94 -0.95 -7.02
N LEU A 155 -12.90 -0.17 -7.30
CA LEU A 155 -11.50 -0.50 -7.05
C LEU A 155 -10.89 0.47 -6.02
N ARG A 156 -10.01 -0.04 -5.17
CA ARG A 156 -9.29 0.76 -4.18
C ARG A 156 -7.79 0.54 -4.35
N PRO A 157 -7.10 1.41 -5.11
CA PRO A 157 -5.67 1.28 -5.26
C PRO A 157 -4.99 1.41 -3.90
N VAL A 158 -4.01 0.54 -3.66
CA VAL A 158 -3.21 0.54 -2.41
C VAL A 158 -2.29 1.74 -2.37
N LEU A 159 -1.69 2.07 -3.51
CA LEU A 159 -0.76 3.18 -3.63
C LEU A 159 -0.88 3.81 -5.02
N ARG A 160 -0.80 5.14 -5.06
CA ARG A 160 -0.66 5.92 -6.28
C ARG A 160 0.63 6.71 -6.20
N THR A 161 1.52 6.45 -7.12
CA THR A 161 2.76 7.20 -7.29
C THR A 161 2.63 8.15 -8.49
N ASN A 162 3.62 8.98 -8.73
CA ASN A 162 3.65 9.84 -9.92
C ASN A 162 3.69 9.06 -11.23
N ALA A 163 4.24 7.86 -11.20
CA ALA A 163 4.46 7.03 -12.38
C ALA A 163 3.37 6.00 -12.57
N GLU A 164 2.82 5.44 -11.49
CA GLU A 164 2.03 4.22 -11.55
C GLU A 164 0.95 4.18 -10.46
N THR A 165 -0.07 3.37 -10.69
CA THR A 165 -1.11 3.03 -9.71
C THR A 165 -1.00 1.54 -9.41
N PHE A 166 -0.97 1.19 -8.13
CA PHE A 166 -0.80 -0.19 -7.67
C PHE A 166 -2.09 -0.73 -7.05
N PHE A 167 -2.46 -1.96 -7.44
CA PHE A 167 -3.64 -2.67 -6.98
C PHE A 167 -3.24 -3.89 -6.16
N ALA A 168 -4.02 -4.20 -5.13
CA ALA A 168 -3.87 -5.42 -4.35
C ALA A 168 -4.41 -6.65 -5.10
N PHE A 169 -3.99 -7.83 -4.67
CA PHE A 169 -4.48 -9.08 -5.24
C PHE A 169 -6.03 -9.22 -5.24
N PRO A 170 -6.76 -8.83 -4.17
CA PRO A 170 -8.22 -8.88 -4.18
C PRO A 170 -8.88 -8.04 -5.28
N ASP A 171 -8.26 -6.91 -5.65
CA ASP A 171 -8.78 -6.03 -6.71
C ASP A 171 -8.74 -6.71 -8.09
N LEU A 172 -7.85 -7.70 -8.28
CA LEU A 172 -7.75 -8.43 -9.54
C LEU A 172 -9.02 -9.23 -9.87
N ALA A 173 -9.77 -9.68 -8.86
CA ALA A 173 -11.05 -10.37 -9.08
C ALA A 173 -12.06 -9.43 -9.75
N VAL A 174 -12.18 -8.20 -9.25
CA VAL A 174 -13.06 -7.16 -9.83
C VAL A 174 -12.58 -6.77 -11.22
N ILE A 175 -11.28 -6.61 -11.42
CA ILE A 175 -10.67 -6.28 -12.71
C ILE A 175 -10.93 -7.40 -13.73
N LYS A 176 -10.76 -8.65 -13.33
CA LYS A 176 -11.03 -9.83 -14.16
C LYS A 176 -12.51 -9.88 -14.57
N GLN A 177 -13.43 -9.72 -13.62
CA GLN A 177 -14.87 -9.71 -13.88
C GLN A 177 -15.27 -8.58 -14.85
N ALA A 178 -14.66 -7.38 -14.68
CA ALA A 178 -14.87 -6.28 -15.61
C ALA A 178 -14.38 -6.60 -17.02
N SER A 179 -13.20 -7.21 -17.13
CA SER A 179 -12.63 -7.62 -18.42
C SER A 179 -13.47 -8.68 -19.12
N GLU A 180 -13.94 -9.68 -18.38
CA GLU A 180 -14.81 -10.75 -18.91
C GLU A 180 -16.13 -10.18 -19.43
N GLY A 181 -16.78 -9.30 -18.68
CA GLY A 181 -18.02 -8.65 -19.13
C GLY A 181 -17.84 -7.87 -20.43
N LEU A 182 -16.73 -7.13 -20.56
CA LEU A 182 -16.39 -6.41 -21.80
C LEU A 182 -16.09 -7.38 -22.96
N SER A 183 -15.39 -8.47 -22.69
CA SER A 183 -15.09 -9.49 -23.70
C SER A 183 -16.34 -10.21 -24.20
N GLN A 184 -17.38 -10.29 -23.38
CA GLN A 184 -18.70 -10.82 -23.75
C GLN A 184 -19.58 -9.81 -24.49
N GLY A 185 -19.04 -8.61 -24.78
CA GLY A 185 -19.76 -7.56 -25.51
C GLY A 185 -20.68 -6.70 -24.66
N LEU A 186 -20.62 -6.80 -23.33
CA LEU A 186 -21.40 -5.92 -22.45
C LEU A 186 -20.85 -4.49 -22.52
N SER A 187 -21.75 -3.51 -22.45
CA SER A 187 -21.32 -2.11 -22.32
C SER A 187 -20.62 -1.89 -21.00
N PHE A 188 -19.63 -1.00 -20.98
CA PHE A 188 -18.89 -0.67 -19.74
C PHE A 188 -19.85 -0.18 -18.63
N GLY A 189 -20.88 0.60 -18.98
CA GLY A 189 -21.89 1.05 -18.01
C GLY A 189 -22.68 -0.10 -17.37
N SER A 190 -22.98 -1.17 -18.15
CA SER A 190 -23.63 -2.38 -17.63
C SER A 190 -22.72 -3.16 -16.70
N VAL A 191 -21.43 -3.28 -17.06
CA VAL A 191 -20.40 -3.91 -16.21
C VAL A 191 -20.28 -3.18 -14.88
N VAL A 192 -20.17 -1.85 -14.89
CA VAL A 192 -20.08 -1.05 -13.65
C VAL A 192 -21.30 -1.26 -12.77
N ARG A 193 -22.50 -1.23 -13.34
CA ARG A 193 -23.74 -1.46 -12.56
C ARG A 193 -23.76 -2.84 -11.92
N ALA A 194 -23.36 -3.87 -12.64
CA ALA A 194 -23.30 -5.25 -12.13
C ALA A 194 -22.29 -5.36 -10.96
N LEU A 195 -21.09 -4.76 -11.10
CA LEU A 195 -20.07 -4.74 -10.06
C LEU A 195 -20.54 -4.00 -8.80
N MET A 196 -21.20 -2.86 -8.98
CA MET A 196 -21.73 -2.10 -7.85
C MET A 196 -22.88 -2.81 -7.15
N ALA A 197 -23.78 -3.46 -7.90
CA ALA A 197 -24.86 -4.27 -7.36
C ALA A 197 -24.33 -5.49 -6.56
N ALA A 198 -23.34 -6.19 -7.10
CA ALA A 198 -22.68 -7.31 -6.41
C ALA A 198 -22.06 -6.86 -5.08
N ARG A 199 -21.44 -5.70 -5.06
CA ARG A 199 -20.84 -5.13 -3.84
C ARG A 199 -21.89 -4.70 -2.83
N GLN A 200 -22.99 -4.09 -3.25
CA GLN A 200 -24.10 -3.74 -2.36
C GLN A 200 -24.76 -4.99 -1.76
N GLY A 201 -25.01 -6.01 -2.58
CA GLY A 201 -25.55 -7.28 -2.11
C GLY A 201 -24.64 -7.97 -1.08
N GLN A 202 -23.31 -7.87 -1.23
CA GLN A 202 -22.38 -8.40 -0.25
C GLN A 202 -22.41 -7.61 1.08
N LEU A 203 -22.53 -6.29 1.02
CA LEU A 203 -22.69 -5.46 2.22
C LEU A 203 -24.02 -5.73 2.94
N GLU A 204 -25.12 -5.92 2.20
CA GLU A 204 -26.40 -6.28 2.79
C GLU A 204 -26.37 -7.66 3.43
N PHE A 205 -25.63 -8.61 2.85
CA PHE A 205 -25.47 -9.95 3.42
C PHE A 205 -24.69 -9.92 4.73
N ASP A 206 -23.60 -9.18 4.79
CA ASP A 206 -22.79 -8.99 5.99
C ASP A 206 -23.60 -8.30 7.10
N PHE A 207 -24.41 -7.31 6.74
CA PHE A 207 -25.23 -6.60 7.70
C PHE A 207 -26.36 -7.48 8.29
N ARG A 208 -26.91 -8.41 7.51
CA ARG A 208 -27.91 -9.37 8.00
C ARG A 208 -27.31 -10.42 8.93
N LEU A 209 -26.08 -10.82 8.72
CA LEU A 209 -25.38 -11.75 9.60
C LEU A 209 -25.08 -11.13 10.98
N GLU A 210 -24.76 -9.85 11.02
CA GLU A 210 -24.58 -9.11 12.28
C GLU A 210 -25.90 -8.82 13.00
N ALA A 211 -27.00 -8.65 12.27
CA ALA A 211 -28.32 -8.38 12.82
C ALA A 211 -29.08 -9.63 13.29
N ALA A 212 -28.64 -10.83 12.95
CA ALA A 212 -29.22 -12.07 13.46
C ALA A 212 -28.80 -12.26 14.93
N PRO A 213 -29.74 -12.21 15.89
CA PRO A 213 -29.38 -12.48 17.27
C PRO A 213 -28.74 -13.87 17.36
N ALA A 214 -27.56 -13.92 17.94
CA ALA A 214 -26.86 -15.18 18.15
C ALA A 214 -27.79 -16.14 18.88
N LYS A 215 -28.16 -17.25 18.22
CA LYS A 215 -28.97 -18.29 18.84
C LYS A 215 -28.09 -18.94 19.89
N ILE A 216 -28.28 -18.56 21.14
CA ILE A 216 -27.59 -19.17 22.27
C ILE A 216 -28.17 -20.59 22.39
N ILE A 217 -27.48 -21.57 21.85
CA ILE A 217 -27.74 -22.99 22.09
C ILE A 217 -27.18 -23.27 23.48
N ALA A 218 -28.03 -23.27 24.50
CA ALA A 218 -27.66 -23.75 25.83
C ALA A 218 -27.34 -25.26 25.69
N LEU A 219 -26.06 -25.59 25.73
CA LEU A 219 -25.62 -26.97 25.85
C LEU A 219 -26.08 -27.49 27.23
N ARG A 220 -27.15 -28.29 27.21
CA ARG A 220 -27.52 -29.08 28.42
C ARG A 220 -26.30 -29.96 28.73
N ARG A 221 -25.71 -29.73 29.89
CA ARG A 221 -24.78 -30.70 30.47
C ARG A 221 -25.55 -31.99 30.68
N PRO A 222 -25.03 -33.14 30.30
CA PRO A 222 -25.61 -34.43 30.66
C PRO A 222 -25.59 -34.51 32.19
N ASP A 223 -26.77 -34.74 32.78
CA ASP A 223 -26.95 -34.99 34.21
C ASP A 223 -26.03 -36.13 34.65
N SER A 224 -25.04 -35.82 35.41
CA SER A 224 -24.30 -36.80 36.17
C SER A 224 -25.01 -36.97 37.53
N ALA A 225 -25.44 -38.21 37.74
CA ALA A 225 -25.73 -38.82 39.03
C ALA A 225 -27.03 -38.39 39.73
N ARG A 226 -27.99 -39.32 39.61
CA ARG A 226 -29.01 -39.58 40.62
C ARG A 226 -28.42 -39.46 42.03
N GLN A 227 -28.85 -38.46 42.79
CA GLN A 227 -28.83 -38.58 44.24
C GLN A 227 -30.27 -38.89 44.74
N ALA A 228 -30.36 -39.96 45.53
CA ALA A 228 -31.56 -40.47 46.13
C ALA A 228 -32.20 -39.48 47.10
N PRO A 229 -33.53 -39.53 47.30
CA PRO A 229 -34.22 -38.60 48.20
C PRO A 229 -33.94 -38.96 49.68
N PRO A 230 -33.74 -37.99 50.57
CA PRO A 230 -33.71 -38.23 52.00
C PRO A 230 -35.13 -38.41 52.54
N ALA A 231 -35.23 -39.33 53.51
CA ALA A 231 -36.40 -39.84 54.17
C ALA A 231 -37.18 -38.72 54.94
N LYS A 232 -38.47 -38.94 55.01
CA LYS A 232 -39.45 -38.27 55.87
C LYS A 232 -39.06 -38.34 57.37
N ALA A 233 -39.17 -37.24 58.05
CA ALA A 233 -39.38 -37.21 59.46
C ALA A 233 -40.66 -36.39 59.85
N PRO A 234 -41.40 -36.80 60.86
CA PRO A 234 -42.77 -36.35 61.03
C PRO A 234 -42.94 -35.24 62.11
N GLY A 235 -44.04 -34.51 62.01
CA GLY A 235 -44.81 -34.05 63.15
C GLY A 235 -44.48 -32.69 63.74
N GLY A 236 -45.49 -31.87 63.84
CA GLY A 236 -45.53 -30.71 64.71
C GLY A 236 -46.52 -29.63 64.24
N ALA A 237 -47.71 -29.86 64.52
CA ALA A 237 -48.78 -29.07 65.10
C ALA A 237 -48.74 -27.53 65.06
N SER A 238 -49.80 -27.00 64.46
CA SER A 238 -50.75 -26.04 65.05
C SER A 238 -50.26 -24.65 65.45
N ILE A 239 -50.97 -23.67 65.00
CA ILE A 239 -51.78 -22.63 65.68
C ILE A 239 -51.94 -21.46 64.69
N ARG A 240 -53.15 -21.18 64.23
CA ARG A 240 -54.02 -20.04 64.35
C ARG A 240 -53.30 -18.72 64.66
N ASP A 241 -53.58 -17.66 63.97
CA ASP A 241 -54.77 -16.78 64.03
C ASP A 241 -54.62 -15.63 63.02
N THR A 242 -55.63 -15.38 62.31
CA THR A 242 -56.59 -14.24 62.46
C THR A 242 -56.05 -12.85 62.05
N ALA A 243 -56.68 -12.37 61.07
CA ALA A 243 -57.47 -11.13 61.03
C ALA A 243 -56.85 -9.85 60.45
N LEU A 244 -57.70 -9.32 59.63
CA LEU A 244 -58.11 -7.92 59.38
C LEU A 244 -57.14 -7.04 58.59
N ALA A 245 -57.59 -6.61 57.49
CA ALA A 245 -58.58 -5.56 57.10
C ALA A 245 -57.89 -4.21 56.79
N GLU A 246 -58.29 -3.65 55.65
CA GLU A 246 -58.51 -2.23 55.38
C GLU A 246 -57.24 -1.35 55.37
N GLU A 247 -56.93 -0.63 54.32
CA GLU A 247 -57.61 0.31 53.37
C GLU A 247 -56.87 0.39 52.06
#